data_50956d0b697956321c092a979ba0861f
#
_entry.id   50956d0b697956321c092a979ba0861f
#
_cell.length_a   1.000
_cell.length_b   1.000
_cell.length_c   1.000
_cell.angle_alpha   90.00
_cell.angle_beta   90.00
_cell.angle_gamma   90.00
#
_symmetry.space_group_name_H-M   'P 1'
#
loop_
_entity.id
_entity.type
_entity.pdbx_description
1 polymer ?
#
loop_
_entity_poly.entity_id
_entity_poly.type
_entity_poly.pdbx_seq_one_letter_code
_entity_poly.pdbx_strand_id
1 'polypeptide(L)'
;MAKSLREVEEQMSSVGIDVPPGVDLVVNGSNWKRFKPANSHFKRGKEAYYGIWEKSLGSGRNYYFGVFGIGSQSYKITHTRSGWTQEEWREIKARTETDQKIVDEALQERRRSASQKAVKMLQAASSSVSMSHPYVAKKQILPYGAYQLRNQILLPMWKDGRVVGLQTIFPAETQDGSTEIQKRFLSGSDLKGSCLKLGEPAQPPEAIILTEGWATACSIMQASGAPMVVVAFSAGNLLPVAESLRAEYPNTKIVIAADNDCHYHTALKREISDRFGIELNIAASKASAREQIVPGGKVMAWWTSKDKETYLEYEEWSDGRSRPMHRSLCNTGVVKAKIAAAKVGAAVVIPRFADVSLGGTDFNDLTVQEGRDAVSQQLAWRQAEPLSKGSGDKKVNEKNLGVICSLGKRYIAIDSTDTCWDTEYLRVTKISTIRQWFGAKTVNLWLQNEFDNRRIIQPEQLIFEPDPKKIPLGSITMFAGWPMKPNYTHKCQRLIDHLFKICGENDDLFQWVAAWLAFPLQHPGAKMQTALVVYGEREGTGKSMFFNAISKIYGQYACSVNQNMVQSDFNGWVSKKLFVVCEEVVTNQEKRNLK
;
A
#
# COMPACT_ATOMS: atom_id res chain seq x y z
N MET A 1 13.82 -2.98 31.89
CA MET A 1 14.06 -1.70 32.57
C MET A 1 15.29 -1.10 32.01
N ALA A 2 15.18 0.12 31.51
CA ALA A 2 16.31 0.83 30.96
C ALA A 2 17.24 1.26 32.10
N LYS A 3 18.54 1.34 31.83
CA LYS A 3 19.58 1.73 32.80
C LYS A 3 19.75 3.24 32.83
N SER A 4 19.26 3.93 31.80
CA SER A 4 19.36 5.38 31.65
C SER A 4 18.22 5.90 30.80
N LEU A 5 17.91 7.18 30.89
CA LEU A 5 16.97 7.85 30.00
C LEU A 5 17.39 7.77 28.54
N ARG A 6 18.70 7.78 28.28
CA ARG A 6 19.24 7.59 26.93
C ARG A 6 18.85 6.22 26.33
N GLU A 7 18.86 5.14 27.13
CA GLU A 7 18.40 3.82 26.68
C GLU A 7 16.87 3.82 26.41
N VAL A 8 16.09 4.61 27.16
CA VAL A 8 14.67 4.84 26.88
C VAL A 8 14.49 5.59 25.54
N GLU A 9 15.29 6.63 25.30
CA GLU A 9 15.28 7.36 24.02
C GLU A 9 15.67 6.46 22.84
N GLU A 10 16.64 5.57 23.01
CA GLU A 10 17.02 4.57 22.01
C GLU A 10 15.86 3.60 21.72
N GLN A 11 15.11 3.16 22.76
CA GLN A 11 13.91 2.35 22.58
C GLN A 11 12.79 3.12 21.87
N MET A 12 12.56 4.39 22.21
CA MET A 12 11.62 5.26 21.50
C MET A 12 12.02 5.43 20.03
N SER A 13 13.28 5.71 19.78
CA SER A 13 13.82 5.85 18.42
C SER A 13 13.72 4.57 17.60
N SER A 14 13.89 3.39 18.22
CA SER A 14 13.78 2.09 17.53
C SER A 14 12.40 1.85 16.93
N VAL A 15 11.37 2.48 17.48
CA VAL A 15 9.99 2.44 16.96
C VAL A 15 9.62 3.71 16.20
N GLY A 16 10.59 4.58 15.92
CA GLY A 16 10.43 5.78 15.12
C GLY A 16 9.89 7.00 15.88
N ILE A 17 10.06 7.04 17.19
CA ILE A 17 9.73 8.19 18.03
C ILE A 17 11.04 8.85 18.47
N ASP A 18 11.50 9.83 17.72
CA ASP A 18 12.74 10.55 18.04
C ASP A 18 12.48 11.74 18.96
N VAL A 19 13.14 11.75 20.10
CA VAL A 19 13.09 12.87 21.04
C VAL A 19 13.87 14.05 20.45
N PRO A 20 13.26 15.26 20.32
CA PRO A 20 13.95 16.40 19.75
C PRO A 20 15.12 16.86 20.62
N PRO A 21 16.18 17.43 20.04
CA PRO A 21 17.23 18.11 20.79
C PRO A 21 16.65 19.17 21.73
N GLY A 22 17.10 19.18 22.99
CA GLY A 22 16.63 20.12 24.00
C GLY A 22 15.31 19.72 24.71
N VAL A 23 14.76 18.55 24.44
CA VAL A 23 13.65 17.98 25.21
C VAL A 23 14.19 16.94 26.18
N ASP A 24 14.19 17.25 27.47
CA ASP A 24 14.56 16.30 28.52
C ASP A 24 13.34 15.45 28.93
N LEU A 25 13.55 14.14 29.02
CA LEU A 25 12.53 13.24 29.51
C LEU A 25 12.36 13.39 31.04
N VAL A 26 11.14 13.72 31.45
CA VAL A 26 10.78 13.89 32.85
C VAL A 26 10.32 12.56 33.45
N VAL A 27 10.90 12.15 34.58
CA VAL A 27 10.54 10.94 35.32
C VAL A 27 9.63 11.25 36.51
N ASN A 28 8.93 10.24 37.00
CA ASN A 28 8.06 10.29 38.18
C ASN A 28 7.00 11.41 38.14
N GLY A 29 6.63 11.86 36.93
CA GLY A 29 5.58 12.87 36.78
C GLY A 29 4.20 12.30 37.03
N SER A 30 3.35 13.08 37.73
CA SER A 30 1.93 12.72 37.96
C SER A 30 1.09 12.71 36.68
N ASN A 31 1.55 13.39 35.64
CA ASN A 31 0.83 13.54 34.38
C ASN A 31 1.64 13.00 33.19
N TRP A 32 0.94 12.41 32.21
CA TRP A 32 1.52 12.02 30.94
C TRP A 32 2.15 13.20 30.22
N LYS A 33 3.40 13.09 29.85
CA LYS A 33 4.15 14.10 29.10
C LYS A 33 4.01 13.87 27.60
N ARG A 34 4.21 14.92 26.80
CA ARG A 34 4.11 14.91 25.34
C ARG A 34 5.18 15.74 24.71
N PHE A 35 5.56 15.34 23.51
CA PHE A 35 6.45 16.11 22.64
C PHE A 35 6.15 15.81 21.17
N LYS A 36 6.57 16.71 20.27
CA LYS A 36 6.56 16.46 18.83
C LYS A 36 7.87 15.77 18.49
N PRO A 37 7.85 14.56 17.88
CA PRO A 37 9.08 13.89 17.48
C PRO A 37 9.88 14.72 16.48
N ALA A 38 11.21 14.68 16.56
CA ALA A 38 12.12 15.45 15.71
C ALA A 38 11.98 15.03 14.24
N ASN A 39 11.87 13.73 13.99
CA ASN A 39 11.63 13.16 12.68
C ASN A 39 10.23 12.52 12.69
N SER A 40 9.23 13.25 12.23
CA SER A 40 7.88 12.70 12.17
C SER A 40 7.73 11.76 10.97
N HIS A 41 8.07 10.50 11.14
CA HIS A 41 7.65 9.41 10.25
C HIS A 41 6.14 9.17 10.35
N PHE A 42 5.49 9.80 11.26
CA PHE A 42 4.06 9.80 11.45
C PHE A 42 3.50 11.05 10.77
N LYS A 43 2.38 10.91 10.05
CA LYS A 43 1.66 12.03 9.40
C LYS A 43 1.71 13.28 10.29
N ARG A 44 2.08 14.43 9.71
CA ARG A 44 2.31 15.71 10.40
C ARG A 44 1.30 15.95 11.54
N GLY A 45 1.79 16.33 12.72
CA GLY A 45 0.99 16.75 13.86
C GLY A 45 0.67 15.68 14.90
N LYS A 46 1.18 14.44 14.79
CA LYS A 46 1.06 13.47 15.89
C LYS A 46 2.11 13.75 16.98
N GLU A 47 1.62 13.93 18.21
CA GLU A 47 2.47 14.04 19.38
C GLU A 47 2.76 12.65 19.96
N ALA A 48 4.00 12.42 20.33
CA ALA A 48 4.37 11.31 21.18
C ALA A 48 3.99 11.59 22.63
N TYR A 49 3.74 10.54 23.39
CA TYR A 49 3.44 10.62 24.82
C TYR A 49 4.24 9.59 25.59
N TYR A 50 4.51 9.87 26.86
CA TYR A 50 5.19 8.93 27.74
C TYR A 50 4.81 9.13 29.21
N GLY A 51 4.96 8.03 29.99
CA GLY A 51 5.01 8.01 31.44
C GLY A 51 6.19 7.14 31.83
N ILE A 52 7.18 7.73 32.45
CA ILE A 52 8.43 7.08 32.86
C ILE A 52 8.58 7.23 34.36
N TRP A 53 8.89 6.13 35.01
CA TRP A 53 9.19 6.09 36.45
C TRP A 53 10.62 5.62 36.63
N GLU A 54 11.23 6.15 37.69
CA GLU A 54 12.59 5.83 38.13
C GLU A 54 12.53 5.22 39.53
N LYS A 55 13.31 4.17 39.76
CA LYS A 55 13.54 3.58 41.08
C LYS A 55 15.00 3.26 41.27
N SER A 56 15.45 3.36 42.55
CA SER A 56 16.82 3.03 42.95
C SER A 56 16.89 1.59 43.47
N LEU A 57 17.97 0.89 43.12
CA LEU A 57 18.34 -0.42 43.62
C LEU A 57 19.17 -0.27 44.91
N GLY A 58 19.30 -1.38 45.67
CA GLY A 58 20.15 -1.43 46.84
C GLY A 58 21.62 -1.10 46.56
N SER A 59 22.09 -1.25 45.33
CA SER A 59 23.42 -0.81 44.88
C SER A 59 23.56 0.69 44.67
N GLY A 60 22.50 1.50 44.82
CA GLY A 60 22.46 2.92 44.54
C GLY A 60 22.29 3.26 43.05
N ARG A 61 22.21 2.28 42.15
CA ARG A 61 21.94 2.50 40.73
C ARG A 61 20.44 2.65 40.48
N ASN A 62 20.09 3.53 39.54
CA ASN A 62 18.72 3.72 39.12
C ASN A 62 18.33 2.82 37.92
N TYR A 63 17.06 2.48 37.85
CA TYR A 63 16.45 1.87 36.68
C TYR A 63 15.14 2.57 36.32
N TYR A 64 14.79 2.50 35.03
CA TYR A 64 13.66 3.19 34.44
C TYR A 64 12.66 2.19 33.90
N PHE A 65 11.37 2.42 34.15
CA PHE A 65 10.28 1.61 33.62
C PHE A 65 9.12 2.52 33.22
N GLY A 66 8.20 2.02 32.40
CA GLY A 66 7.08 2.83 31.96
C GLY A 66 6.56 2.47 30.60
N VAL A 67 5.88 3.44 30.00
CA VAL A 67 5.22 3.33 28.70
C VAL A 67 5.45 4.61 27.91
N PHE A 68 5.66 4.46 26.62
CA PHE A 68 5.66 5.55 25.66
C PHE A 68 4.85 5.16 24.42
N GLY A 69 4.47 6.14 23.60
CA GLY A 69 3.71 5.85 22.39
C GLY A 69 3.40 7.06 21.54
N ILE A 70 2.72 6.82 20.41
CA ILE A 70 2.25 7.86 19.51
C ILE A 70 0.89 7.47 18.92
N GLY A 71 -0.05 8.40 18.92
CA GLY A 71 -1.42 8.10 18.48
C GLY A 71 -2.06 6.99 19.33
N SER A 72 -2.49 5.89 18.71
CA SER A 72 -3.05 4.72 19.38
C SER A 72 -2.03 3.63 19.73
N GLN A 73 -0.78 3.79 19.30
CA GLN A 73 0.29 2.82 19.57
C GLN A 73 0.94 3.12 20.91
N SER A 74 1.15 2.08 21.71
CA SER A 74 1.86 2.19 23.00
C SER A 74 2.85 1.04 23.15
N TYR A 75 3.99 1.36 23.74
CA TYR A 75 5.12 0.46 23.92
C TYR A 75 5.56 0.50 25.38
N LYS A 76 5.79 -0.64 25.98
CA LYS A 76 6.37 -0.74 27.33
C LYS A 76 7.90 -0.62 27.22
N ILE A 77 8.51 0.05 28.18
CA ILE A 77 9.99 0.08 28.28
C ILE A 77 10.45 -1.33 28.62
N THR A 78 11.28 -1.88 27.72
CA THR A 78 11.78 -3.25 27.83
C THR A 78 13.14 -3.30 28.56
N HIS A 79 13.52 -4.49 29.00
CA HIS A 79 14.71 -4.70 29.80
C HIS A 79 15.59 -5.77 29.17
N THR A 80 16.88 -5.52 29.23
CA THR A 80 17.89 -6.54 28.91
C THR A 80 18.70 -6.83 30.18
N ARG A 81 19.10 -8.09 30.36
CA ARG A 81 20.00 -8.50 31.47
C ARG A 81 21.40 -7.89 31.35
N SER A 82 21.80 -7.53 30.15
CA SER A 82 23.12 -6.97 29.85
C SER A 82 23.44 -5.74 30.70
N GLY A 83 24.55 -5.74 31.43
CA GLY A 83 25.07 -4.63 32.23
C GLY A 83 24.43 -4.45 33.61
N TRP A 84 23.65 -5.41 34.10
CA TRP A 84 23.21 -5.55 35.48
C TRP A 84 23.96 -6.68 36.16
N THR A 85 24.30 -6.50 37.45
CA THR A 85 24.81 -7.61 38.26
C THR A 85 23.72 -8.67 38.51
N GLN A 86 24.10 -9.83 39.01
CA GLN A 86 23.12 -10.89 39.30
C GLN A 86 22.16 -10.48 40.43
N GLU A 87 22.64 -9.73 41.41
CA GLU A 87 21.85 -9.23 42.54
C GLU A 87 20.88 -8.14 42.09
N GLU A 88 21.36 -7.13 41.36
CA GLU A 88 20.53 -6.08 40.78
C GLU A 88 19.43 -6.67 39.90
N TRP A 89 19.77 -7.66 39.07
CA TRP A 89 18.78 -8.29 38.21
C TRP A 89 17.73 -9.10 38.98
N ARG A 90 18.08 -9.73 40.10
CA ARG A 90 17.14 -10.40 40.99
C ARG A 90 16.20 -9.37 41.64
N GLU A 91 16.74 -8.26 42.12
CA GLU A 91 15.98 -7.16 42.72
C GLU A 91 15.00 -6.55 41.71
N ILE A 92 15.45 -6.26 40.48
CA ILE A 92 14.60 -5.79 39.38
C ILE A 92 13.45 -6.77 39.10
N LYS A 93 13.74 -8.06 39.01
CA LYS A 93 12.72 -9.08 38.80
C LYS A 93 11.71 -9.14 39.94
N ALA A 94 12.13 -9.06 41.17
CA ALA A 94 11.25 -9.07 42.33
C ALA A 94 10.29 -7.88 42.37
N ARG A 95 10.71 -6.74 41.81
CA ARG A 95 9.90 -5.51 41.74
C ARG A 95 9.04 -5.42 40.48
N THR A 96 9.24 -6.29 39.49
CA THR A 96 8.57 -6.21 38.18
C THR A 96 7.05 -6.17 38.27
N GLU A 97 6.44 -6.97 39.14
CA GLU A 97 4.98 -7.02 39.31
C GLU A 97 4.43 -5.70 39.92
N THR A 98 5.14 -5.15 40.90
CA THR A 98 4.77 -3.86 41.51
C THR A 98 4.92 -2.72 40.53
N ASP A 99 6.00 -2.71 39.74
CA ASP A 99 6.25 -1.70 38.70
C ASP A 99 5.21 -1.79 37.60
N GLN A 100 4.82 -3.02 37.22
CA GLN A 100 3.75 -3.25 36.25
C GLN A 100 2.40 -2.71 36.75
N LYS A 101 2.07 -2.88 38.03
CA LYS A 101 0.85 -2.31 38.64
C LYS A 101 0.82 -0.79 38.54
N ILE A 102 1.93 -0.11 38.83
CA ILE A 102 2.04 1.36 38.69
C ILE A 102 1.73 1.79 37.24
N VAL A 103 2.32 1.11 36.27
CA VAL A 103 2.10 1.41 34.85
C VAL A 103 0.63 1.15 34.45
N ASP A 104 0.06 0.05 34.89
CA ASP A 104 -1.31 -0.34 34.56
C ASP A 104 -2.34 0.62 35.22
N GLU A 105 -2.12 1.02 36.46
CA GLU A 105 -2.95 2.03 37.15
C GLU A 105 -2.90 3.39 36.43
N ALA A 106 -1.72 3.85 36.04
CA ALA A 106 -1.57 5.09 35.30
C ALA A 106 -2.25 5.04 33.91
N LEU A 107 -2.19 3.89 33.24
CA LEU A 107 -2.92 3.66 31.98
C LEU A 107 -4.43 3.66 32.19
N GLN A 108 -4.91 3.03 33.24
CA GLN A 108 -6.34 3.00 33.59
C GLN A 108 -6.86 4.41 33.90
N GLU A 109 -6.14 5.20 34.69
CA GLU A 109 -6.54 6.58 35.00
C GLU A 109 -6.57 7.45 33.74
N ARG A 110 -5.60 7.30 32.86
CA ARG A 110 -5.61 7.99 31.57
C ARG A 110 -6.83 7.61 30.71
N ARG A 111 -7.19 6.32 30.67
CA ARG A 111 -8.38 5.83 29.95
C ARG A 111 -9.66 6.37 30.58
N ARG A 112 -9.75 6.40 31.91
CA ARG A 112 -10.89 6.94 32.66
C ARG A 112 -11.10 8.43 32.36
N SER A 113 -10.03 9.21 32.40
CA SER A 113 -10.04 10.64 32.05
C SER A 113 -10.49 10.87 30.60
N ALA A 114 -10.00 10.06 29.64
CA ALA A 114 -10.41 10.13 28.26
C ALA A 114 -11.90 9.78 28.07
N SER A 115 -12.38 8.74 28.74
CA SER A 115 -13.80 8.34 28.75
C SER A 115 -14.70 9.47 29.28
N GLN A 116 -14.36 10.07 30.42
CA GLN A 116 -15.12 11.20 31.00
C GLN A 116 -15.14 12.41 30.02
N LYS A 117 -14.00 12.73 29.41
CA LYS A 117 -13.93 13.80 28.41
C LYS A 117 -14.76 13.49 27.18
N ALA A 118 -14.73 12.24 26.70
CA ALA A 118 -15.55 11.79 25.58
C ALA A 118 -17.05 11.96 25.84
N VAL A 119 -17.52 11.55 27.03
CA VAL A 119 -18.94 11.70 27.44
C VAL A 119 -19.33 13.18 27.48
N LYS A 120 -18.50 14.06 28.08
CA LYS A 120 -18.78 15.49 28.13
C LYS A 120 -18.87 16.11 26.73
N MET A 121 -17.98 15.70 25.79
CA MET A 121 -18.03 16.17 24.41
C MET A 121 -19.28 15.72 23.67
N LEU A 122 -19.73 14.47 23.88
CA LEU A 122 -20.96 13.94 23.29
C LEU A 122 -22.20 14.63 23.85
N GLN A 123 -22.24 14.93 25.14
CA GLN A 123 -23.35 15.68 25.78
C GLN A 123 -23.47 17.12 25.22
N ALA A 124 -22.36 17.74 24.82
CA ALA A 124 -22.34 19.07 24.24
C ALA A 124 -22.55 19.07 22.71
N ALA A 125 -22.62 17.90 22.07
CA ALA A 125 -22.73 17.74 20.64
C ALA A 125 -24.19 17.52 20.19
N SER A 126 -24.51 17.95 18.95
CA SER A 126 -25.75 17.58 18.29
C SER A 126 -25.71 16.12 17.84
N SER A 127 -26.79 15.38 18.00
CA SER A 127 -26.96 14.04 17.42
C SER A 127 -27.21 14.05 15.91
N SER A 128 -27.39 15.23 15.32
CA SER A 128 -27.53 15.42 13.87
C SER A 128 -26.25 16.01 13.30
N VAL A 129 -25.70 15.36 12.27
CA VAL A 129 -24.53 15.84 11.51
C VAL A 129 -24.97 16.45 10.21
N SER A 130 -24.49 17.66 9.91
CA SER A 130 -24.82 18.37 8.67
C SER A 130 -24.35 17.61 7.42
N MET A 131 -25.24 17.47 6.45
CA MET A 131 -24.93 16.90 5.13
C MET A 131 -23.93 17.75 4.34
N SER A 132 -23.83 19.06 4.66
CA SER A 132 -22.85 19.97 4.08
C SER A 132 -21.46 19.91 4.73
N HIS A 133 -21.29 19.10 5.78
CA HIS A 133 -19.97 18.90 6.36
C HIS A 133 -18.99 18.36 5.31
N PRO A 134 -17.79 18.96 5.11
CA PRO A 134 -16.90 18.63 3.99
C PRO A 134 -16.57 17.14 3.87
N TYR A 135 -16.44 16.44 4.99
CA TYR A 135 -16.19 15.00 4.98
C TYR A 135 -17.42 14.19 4.51
N VAL A 136 -18.63 14.55 5.00
CA VAL A 136 -19.87 13.87 4.62
C VAL A 136 -20.17 14.07 3.15
N ALA A 137 -20.05 15.30 2.67
CA ALA A 137 -20.25 15.65 1.26
C ALA A 137 -19.24 14.94 0.36
N LYS A 138 -17.93 14.95 0.72
CA LYS A 138 -16.88 14.25 -0.04
C LYS A 138 -17.11 12.75 -0.11
N LYS A 139 -17.53 12.12 0.99
CA LYS A 139 -17.75 10.67 1.09
C LYS A 139 -19.15 10.22 0.65
N GLN A 140 -20.06 11.16 0.38
CA GLN A 140 -21.44 10.94 -0.09
C GLN A 140 -22.23 9.98 0.82
N ILE A 141 -22.09 10.11 2.14
CA ILE A 141 -22.67 9.22 3.14
C ILE A 141 -23.78 9.88 3.96
N LEU A 142 -24.72 9.07 4.46
CA LEU A 142 -25.58 9.44 5.58
C LEU A 142 -24.82 9.20 6.88
N PRO A 143 -24.73 10.18 7.80
CA PRO A 143 -23.83 10.12 8.94
C PRO A 143 -24.38 9.31 10.14
N TYR A 144 -24.60 8.01 9.95
CA TYR A 144 -25.14 7.12 10.98
C TYR A 144 -24.26 7.06 12.22
N GLY A 145 -24.87 7.11 13.40
CA GLY A 145 -24.21 6.92 14.70
C GLY A 145 -23.19 8.00 15.08
N ALA A 146 -23.16 9.11 14.34
CA ALA A 146 -22.24 10.21 14.56
C ALA A 146 -22.90 11.39 15.25
N TYR A 147 -22.10 12.21 15.89
CA TYR A 147 -22.48 13.47 16.54
C TYR A 147 -21.68 14.63 15.92
N GLN A 148 -22.20 15.85 16.02
CA GLN A 148 -21.49 17.04 15.55
C GLN A 148 -21.27 18.04 16.68
N LEU A 149 -20.01 18.43 16.88
CA LEU A 149 -19.64 19.53 17.78
C LEU A 149 -18.87 20.58 16.97
N ARG A 150 -19.54 21.72 16.70
CA ARG A 150 -19.03 22.77 15.78
C ARG A 150 -18.72 22.17 14.40
N ASN A 151 -17.45 22.26 13.95
CA ASN A 151 -16.98 21.70 12.68
C ASN A 151 -16.36 20.29 12.80
N GLN A 152 -16.60 19.61 13.92
CA GLN A 152 -16.06 18.27 14.17
C GLN A 152 -17.16 17.24 14.18
N ILE A 153 -16.96 16.13 13.49
CA ILE A 153 -17.77 14.92 13.65
C ILE A 153 -17.13 14.09 14.76
N LEU A 154 -17.95 13.65 15.71
CA LEU A 154 -17.56 12.82 16.82
C LEU A 154 -18.16 11.42 16.65
N LEU A 155 -17.32 10.40 16.67
CA LEU A 155 -17.69 8.99 16.60
C LEU A 155 -17.41 8.35 17.96
N PRO A 156 -18.44 7.94 18.72
CA PRO A 156 -18.25 7.33 20.03
C PRO A 156 -17.64 5.93 19.88
N MET A 157 -16.63 5.65 20.68
CA MET A 157 -16.00 4.34 20.78
C MET A 157 -16.59 3.62 22.01
N TRP A 158 -17.37 2.56 21.75
CA TRP A 158 -18.04 1.79 22.78
C TRP A 158 -17.30 0.50 23.10
N LYS A 159 -17.23 0.17 24.39
CA LYS A 159 -16.70 -1.09 24.89
C LYS A 159 -17.42 -1.44 26.21
N ASP A 160 -17.89 -2.66 26.33
CA ASP A 160 -18.61 -3.14 27.52
C ASP A 160 -19.71 -2.19 27.98
N GLY A 161 -20.52 -1.69 27.02
CA GLY A 161 -21.63 -0.77 27.29
C GLY A 161 -21.23 0.66 27.70
N ARG A 162 -19.95 1.03 27.62
CA ARG A 162 -19.42 2.34 28.01
C ARG A 162 -18.69 3.03 26.87
N VAL A 163 -18.78 4.36 26.86
CA VAL A 163 -17.95 5.17 25.96
C VAL A 163 -16.53 5.21 26.50
N VAL A 164 -15.58 4.64 25.79
CA VAL A 164 -14.16 4.56 26.19
C VAL A 164 -13.26 5.53 25.42
N GLY A 165 -13.82 6.30 24.50
CA GLY A 165 -13.09 7.29 23.71
C GLY A 165 -13.93 7.85 22.58
N LEU A 166 -13.26 8.63 21.72
CA LEU A 166 -13.84 9.22 20.51
C LEU A 166 -12.83 9.14 19.37
N GLN A 167 -13.33 8.92 18.17
CA GLN A 167 -12.64 9.37 16.95
C GLN A 167 -13.27 10.69 16.52
N THR A 168 -12.46 11.71 16.25
CA THR A 168 -12.89 13.01 15.73
C THR A 168 -12.47 13.16 14.27
N ILE A 169 -13.38 13.69 13.42
CA ILE A 169 -13.12 13.98 12.00
C ILE A 169 -13.40 15.46 11.78
N PHE A 170 -12.45 16.19 11.27
CA PHE A 170 -12.58 17.64 11.10
C PHE A 170 -11.73 18.17 9.94
N PRO A 171 -12.18 19.25 9.27
CA PRO A 171 -11.36 19.98 8.31
C PRO A 171 -10.26 20.75 9.06
N ALA A 172 -9.03 20.68 8.55
CA ALA A 172 -7.89 21.43 9.07
C ALA A 172 -7.19 22.14 7.90
N GLU A 173 -6.83 23.39 8.10
CA GLU A 173 -6.02 24.13 7.14
C GLU A 173 -4.59 23.60 7.12
N THR A 174 -4.06 23.42 5.94
CA THR A 174 -2.66 23.05 5.70
C THR A 174 -1.82 24.31 5.51
N GLN A 175 -0.50 24.21 5.57
CA GLN A 175 0.41 25.35 5.45
C GLN A 175 0.33 26.08 4.09
N ASP A 176 -0.17 25.42 3.08
CA ASP A 176 -0.40 25.97 1.74
C ASP A 176 -1.80 26.58 1.55
N GLY A 177 -2.59 26.71 2.64
CA GLY A 177 -3.94 27.28 2.63
C GLY A 177 -5.01 26.32 2.13
N SER A 178 -4.70 25.09 1.78
CA SER A 178 -5.70 24.08 1.42
C SER A 178 -6.35 23.47 2.67
N THR A 179 -7.56 22.91 2.52
CA THR A 179 -8.27 22.25 3.62
C THR A 179 -8.15 20.74 3.48
N GLU A 180 -7.52 20.08 4.48
CA GLU A 180 -7.42 18.63 4.56
C GLU A 180 -8.32 18.07 5.67
N ILE A 181 -8.99 16.94 5.41
CA ILE A 181 -9.77 16.25 6.43
C ILE A 181 -8.82 15.42 7.31
N GLN A 182 -8.84 15.70 8.60
CA GLN A 182 -8.08 14.98 9.59
C GLN A 182 -8.97 14.07 10.44
N LYS A 183 -8.44 12.89 10.77
CA LYS A 183 -9.05 11.93 11.69
C LYS A 183 -8.12 11.73 12.89
N ARG A 184 -8.63 11.94 14.10
CA ARG A 184 -7.83 11.80 15.32
C ARG A 184 -8.61 11.04 16.38
N PHE A 185 -7.92 10.20 17.14
CA PHE A 185 -8.46 9.65 18.37
C PHE A 185 -8.27 10.63 19.53
N LEU A 186 -9.28 10.74 20.40
CA LEU A 186 -9.12 11.45 21.65
C LEU A 186 -8.01 10.77 22.46
N SER A 187 -7.07 11.55 22.94
CA SER A 187 -5.91 11.02 23.64
C SER A 187 -6.30 10.27 24.90
N GLY A 188 -5.80 9.06 25.04
CA GLY A 188 -6.14 8.15 26.13
C GLY A 188 -7.31 7.22 25.84
N SER A 189 -7.99 7.32 24.69
CA SER A 189 -9.04 6.39 24.27
C SER A 189 -8.54 4.94 24.30
N ASP A 190 -9.37 4.02 24.78
CA ASP A 190 -9.09 2.58 24.77
C ASP A 190 -9.59 1.95 23.46
N LEU A 191 -8.73 1.98 22.42
CA LEU A 191 -9.09 1.50 21.08
C LEU A 191 -9.31 -0.01 21.03
N LYS A 192 -8.50 -0.81 21.76
CA LYS A 192 -8.52 -2.27 21.63
C LYS A 192 -9.86 -2.87 22.06
N GLY A 193 -10.58 -3.48 21.11
CA GLY A 193 -11.90 -4.08 21.31
C GLY A 193 -13.04 -3.08 21.38
N SER A 194 -12.80 -1.77 21.20
CA SER A 194 -13.88 -0.78 21.10
C SER A 194 -14.45 -0.73 19.69
N CYS A 195 -15.74 -0.46 19.55
CA CYS A 195 -16.44 -0.38 18.28
C CYS A 195 -17.56 0.66 18.29
N LEU A 196 -18.09 0.98 17.12
CA LEU A 196 -19.34 1.71 16.94
C LEU A 196 -20.32 0.82 16.19
N LYS A 197 -21.43 0.48 16.80
CA LYS A 197 -22.53 -0.29 16.19
C LYS A 197 -23.48 0.67 15.48
N LEU A 198 -23.81 0.39 14.23
CA LEU A 198 -24.78 1.12 13.42
C LEU A 198 -25.97 0.22 13.12
N GLY A 199 -27.17 0.77 13.21
CA GLY A 199 -28.43 0.05 13.08
C GLY A 199 -28.97 -0.43 14.43
N GLU A 200 -30.26 -0.68 14.46
CA GLU A 200 -30.99 -1.24 15.63
C GLU A 200 -31.54 -2.62 15.21
N PRO A 201 -30.74 -3.68 15.33
CA PRO A 201 -31.19 -5.00 14.92
C PRO A 201 -32.23 -5.56 15.89
N ALA A 202 -33.17 -6.34 15.34
CA ALA A 202 -33.90 -7.30 16.16
C ALA A 202 -32.92 -8.25 16.87
N GLN A 203 -33.19 -8.66 18.06
CA GLN A 203 -32.30 -9.53 18.84
C GLN A 203 -32.62 -11.02 18.59
N PRO A 204 -31.63 -11.84 18.17
CA PRO A 204 -30.28 -11.52 17.68
C PRO A 204 -30.31 -11.01 16.23
N PRO A 205 -29.30 -10.24 15.76
CA PRO A 205 -29.25 -9.78 14.37
C PRO A 205 -29.03 -10.95 13.40
N GLU A 206 -29.66 -10.89 12.23
CA GLU A 206 -29.48 -11.91 11.16
C GLU A 206 -27.99 -12.02 10.74
N ALA A 207 -27.33 -10.88 10.62
CA ALA A 207 -25.92 -10.80 10.31
C ALA A 207 -25.28 -9.52 10.88
N ILE A 208 -23.97 -9.58 11.07
CA ILE A 208 -23.14 -8.46 11.49
C ILE A 208 -22.09 -8.23 10.41
N ILE A 209 -22.00 -7.01 9.89
CA ILE A 209 -20.95 -6.63 8.94
C ILE A 209 -19.92 -5.77 9.68
N LEU A 210 -18.69 -6.26 9.79
CA LEU A 210 -17.58 -5.58 10.45
C LEU A 210 -16.72 -4.86 9.44
N THR A 211 -16.46 -3.57 9.66
CA THR A 211 -15.65 -2.70 8.80
C THR A 211 -14.51 -2.06 9.58
N GLU A 212 -13.48 -1.60 8.88
CA GLU A 212 -12.44 -0.77 9.48
C GLU A 212 -12.94 0.67 9.69
N GLY A 213 -13.46 1.29 8.63
CA GLY A 213 -13.77 2.72 8.57
C GLY A 213 -15.25 3.05 8.73
N TRP A 214 -15.54 4.21 9.32
CA TRP A 214 -16.93 4.69 9.49
C TRP A 214 -17.61 5.02 8.16
N ALA A 215 -16.92 5.67 7.19
CA ALA A 215 -17.51 5.96 5.89
C ALA A 215 -17.90 4.68 5.14
N THR A 216 -17.02 3.68 5.17
CA THR A 216 -17.27 2.33 4.65
C THR A 216 -18.53 1.72 5.28
N ALA A 217 -18.65 1.81 6.61
CA ALA A 217 -19.84 1.33 7.32
C ALA A 217 -21.13 2.04 6.90
N CYS A 218 -21.09 3.37 6.77
CA CYS A 218 -22.24 4.17 6.31
C CYS A 218 -22.66 3.79 4.90
N SER A 219 -21.72 3.61 3.98
CA SER A 219 -22.00 3.18 2.59
C SER A 219 -22.64 1.80 2.54
N ILE A 220 -22.15 0.87 3.34
CA ILE A 220 -22.72 -0.47 3.47
C ILE A 220 -24.13 -0.42 4.04
N MET A 221 -24.38 0.38 5.08
CA MET A 221 -25.74 0.59 5.60
C MET A 221 -26.71 1.08 4.53
N GLN A 222 -26.27 2.02 3.69
CA GLN A 222 -27.10 2.60 2.63
C GLN A 222 -27.37 1.63 1.47
N ALA A 223 -26.43 0.73 1.18
CA ALA A 223 -26.48 -0.13 -0.01
C ALA A 223 -27.09 -1.50 0.26
N SER A 224 -26.88 -2.08 1.44
CA SER A 224 -27.06 -3.52 1.64
C SER A 224 -28.29 -3.93 2.45
N GLY A 225 -28.95 -2.99 3.13
CA GLY A 225 -30.03 -3.31 4.07
C GLY A 225 -29.59 -4.24 5.21
N ALA A 226 -28.30 -4.27 5.52
CA ALA A 226 -27.75 -5.11 6.59
C ALA A 226 -28.33 -4.72 7.95
N PRO A 227 -28.68 -5.69 8.80
CA PRO A 227 -29.35 -5.39 10.06
C PRO A 227 -28.44 -4.69 11.07
N MET A 228 -27.13 -4.96 11.04
CA MET A 228 -26.14 -4.31 11.89
C MET A 228 -24.79 -4.18 11.17
N VAL A 229 -24.21 -2.97 11.16
CA VAL A 229 -22.85 -2.73 10.69
C VAL A 229 -22.00 -2.19 11.85
N VAL A 230 -20.79 -2.71 12.00
CA VAL A 230 -19.91 -2.39 13.12
C VAL A 230 -18.59 -1.79 12.60
N VAL A 231 -18.18 -0.69 13.20
CA VAL A 231 -16.91 0.00 12.88
C VAL A 231 -15.85 -0.38 13.90
N ALA A 232 -14.72 -0.91 13.45
CA ALA A 232 -13.57 -1.25 14.30
C ALA A 232 -12.56 -0.10 14.44
N PHE A 233 -12.68 0.97 13.67
CA PHE A 233 -11.81 2.15 13.64
C PHE A 233 -10.37 1.96 13.12
N SER A 234 -9.88 0.73 13.04
CA SER A 234 -8.57 0.42 12.46
C SER A 234 -8.44 -1.06 12.11
N ALA A 235 -7.60 -1.40 11.13
CA ALA A 235 -7.30 -2.78 10.76
C ALA A 235 -6.80 -3.63 11.93
N GLY A 236 -5.95 -3.06 12.81
CA GLY A 236 -5.42 -3.74 13.99
C GLY A 236 -6.50 -4.08 15.05
N ASN A 237 -7.64 -3.42 15.00
CA ASN A 237 -8.74 -3.63 15.93
C ASN A 237 -9.85 -4.57 15.40
N LEU A 238 -9.75 -5.02 14.13
CA LEU A 238 -10.72 -5.96 13.56
C LEU A 238 -10.79 -7.27 14.36
N LEU A 239 -9.66 -7.87 14.69
CA LEU A 239 -9.63 -9.13 15.45
C LEU A 239 -10.21 -8.98 16.86
N PRO A 240 -9.78 -8.04 17.73
CA PRO A 240 -10.38 -7.86 19.05
C PRO A 240 -11.89 -7.60 19.01
N VAL A 241 -12.37 -6.81 18.03
CA VAL A 241 -13.80 -6.54 17.85
C VAL A 241 -14.54 -7.77 17.37
N ALA A 242 -13.99 -8.51 16.39
CA ALA A 242 -14.60 -9.74 15.89
C ALA A 242 -14.73 -10.81 17.00
N GLU A 243 -13.71 -10.96 17.86
CA GLU A 243 -13.76 -11.86 19.02
C GLU A 243 -14.84 -11.45 20.00
N SER A 244 -14.97 -10.16 20.30
CA SER A 244 -16.03 -9.63 21.17
C SER A 244 -17.42 -9.86 20.58
N LEU A 245 -17.60 -9.57 19.27
CA LEU A 245 -18.87 -9.81 18.58
C LEU A 245 -19.23 -11.29 18.53
N ARG A 246 -18.26 -12.18 18.32
CA ARG A 246 -18.51 -13.63 18.34
C ARG A 246 -18.91 -14.14 19.73
N ALA A 247 -18.32 -13.57 20.79
CA ALA A 247 -18.70 -13.88 22.16
C ALA A 247 -20.12 -13.36 22.51
N GLU A 248 -20.47 -12.16 22.05
CA GLU A 248 -21.81 -11.56 22.27
C GLU A 248 -22.90 -12.22 21.40
N TYR A 249 -22.54 -12.63 20.16
CA TYR A 249 -23.44 -13.24 19.17
C TYR A 249 -22.91 -14.58 18.65
N PRO A 250 -22.95 -15.67 19.42
CA PRO A 250 -22.28 -16.94 19.10
C PRO A 250 -22.69 -17.56 17.75
N ASN A 251 -23.96 -17.43 17.38
CA ASN A 251 -24.56 -18.08 16.21
C ASN A 251 -24.83 -17.12 15.04
N THR A 252 -24.62 -15.83 15.22
CA THR A 252 -24.88 -14.83 14.18
C THR A 252 -23.78 -14.89 13.10
N LYS A 253 -24.19 -14.74 11.85
CA LYS A 253 -23.27 -14.61 10.72
C LYS A 253 -22.47 -13.33 10.84
N ILE A 254 -21.14 -13.44 10.79
CA ILE A 254 -20.24 -12.28 10.76
C ILE A 254 -19.57 -12.23 9.40
N VAL A 255 -19.59 -11.06 8.78
CA VAL A 255 -18.93 -10.77 7.50
C VAL A 255 -17.99 -9.59 7.74
N ILE A 256 -16.72 -9.73 7.38
CA ILE A 256 -15.74 -8.65 7.48
C ILE A 256 -15.58 -8.03 6.09
N ALA A 257 -16.00 -6.77 5.95
CA ALA A 257 -15.78 -5.97 4.75
C ALA A 257 -14.40 -5.30 4.86
N ALA A 258 -13.44 -5.87 4.16
CA ALA A 258 -12.04 -5.47 4.25
C ALA A 258 -11.74 -4.24 3.37
N ASP A 259 -10.84 -3.37 3.83
CA ASP A 259 -10.22 -2.36 2.99
C ASP A 259 -9.16 -3.03 2.11
N ASN A 260 -9.09 -2.64 0.84
CA ASN A 260 -8.22 -3.23 -0.18
C ASN A 260 -7.28 -2.19 -0.78
N ASP A 261 -6.13 -1.99 -0.16
CA ASP A 261 -5.09 -1.07 -0.65
C ASP A 261 -4.40 -1.64 -1.89
N CYS A 262 -5.12 -1.79 -3.01
CA CYS A 262 -4.59 -2.44 -4.23
C CYS A 262 -3.39 -1.69 -4.87
N HIS A 263 -3.23 -0.40 -4.60
CA HIS A 263 -2.10 0.42 -5.08
C HIS A 263 -0.92 0.52 -4.11
N TYR A 264 -0.92 -0.29 -3.08
CA TYR A 264 0.01 -0.25 -1.98
C TYR A 264 1.50 -0.25 -2.39
N HIS A 265 1.92 -1.12 -3.31
CA HIS A 265 3.31 -1.16 -3.76
C HIS A 265 3.76 0.13 -4.45
N THR A 266 2.91 0.70 -5.30
CA THR A 266 3.19 1.96 -6.00
C THR A 266 3.15 3.13 -5.02
N ALA A 267 2.17 3.15 -4.12
CA ALA A 267 2.05 4.17 -3.09
C ALA A 267 3.27 4.17 -2.15
N LEU A 268 3.78 3.00 -1.77
CA LEU A 268 4.96 2.90 -0.91
C LEU A 268 6.26 3.32 -1.60
N LYS A 269 6.45 2.90 -2.85
CA LYS A 269 7.59 3.39 -3.63
C LYS A 269 7.57 4.90 -3.70
N ARG A 270 6.41 5.48 -3.96
CA ARG A 270 6.22 6.93 -4.01
C ARG A 270 6.45 7.58 -2.64
N GLU A 271 5.86 7.05 -1.58
CA GLU A 271 6.02 7.57 -0.21
C GLU A 271 7.48 7.59 0.23
N ILE A 272 8.24 6.52 -0.07
CA ILE A 272 9.65 6.45 0.24
C ILE A 272 10.47 7.40 -0.65
N SER A 273 10.17 7.45 -1.95
CA SER A 273 10.84 8.36 -2.89
C SER A 273 10.59 9.83 -2.52
N ASP A 274 9.35 10.17 -2.19
CA ASP A 274 8.98 11.53 -1.73
C ASP A 274 9.68 11.88 -0.40
N ARG A 275 9.80 10.90 0.51
CA ARG A 275 10.48 11.08 1.79
C ARG A 275 11.97 11.43 1.63
N PHE A 276 12.66 10.75 0.75
CA PHE A 276 14.10 10.92 0.53
C PHE A 276 14.44 11.90 -0.59
N GLY A 277 13.44 12.42 -1.31
CA GLY A 277 13.60 13.35 -2.41
C GLY A 277 14.29 12.76 -3.65
N ILE A 278 14.40 11.43 -3.71
CA ILE A 278 14.98 10.70 -4.85
C ILE A 278 14.16 9.46 -5.17
N GLU A 279 14.19 9.01 -6.41
CA GLU A 279 13.63 7.72 -6.78
C GLU A 279 14.55 6.59 -6.29
N LEU A 280 14.05 5.78 -5.34
CA LEU A 280 14.82 4.69 -4.74
C LEU A 280 14.73 3.42 -5.57
N ASN A 281 15.87 2.78 -5.75
CA ASN A 281 15.93 1.43 -6.28
C ASN A 281 15.66 0.42 -5.14
N ILE A 282 14.57 -0.33 -5.26
CA ILE A 282 14.13 -1.30 -4.27
C ILE A 282 14.50 -2.69 -4.74
N ALA A 283 15.42 -3.33 -4.04
CA ALA A 283 15.91 -4.66 -4.41
C ALA A 283 14.88 -5.76 -4.13
N ALA A 284 14.99 -6.89 -4.84
CA ALA A 284 14.12 -8.05 -4.64
C ALA A 284 14.35 -8.75 -3.28
N SER A 285 15.51 -8.54 -2.66
CA SER A 285 15.86 -9.10 -1.34
C SER A 285 16.93 -8.26 -0.65
N LYS A 286 17.11 -8.44 0.67
CA LYS A 286 18.17 -7.77 1.41
C LYS A 286 19.57 -8.07 0.86
N ALA A 287 19.80 -9.30 0.41
CA ALA A 287 21.10 -9.71 -0.15
C ALA A 287 21.45 -9.01 -1.46
N SER A 288 20.44 -8.60 -2.24
CA SER A 288 20.60 -7.85 -3.49
C SER A 288 20.49 -6.34 -3.33
N ALA A 289 20.10 -5.87 -2.14
CA ALA A 289 19.96 -4.43 -1.87
C ALA A 289 21.33 -3.74 -1.84
N ARG A 290 21.37 -2.50 -2.29
CA ARG A 290 22.55 -1.65 -2.29
C ARG A 290 22.25 -0.36 -1.54
N GLU A 291 23.27 0.18 -0.87
CA GLU A 291 23.20 1.48 -0.25
C GLU A 291 23.03 2.56 -1.32
N GLN A 292 22.13 3.49 -1.07
CA GLN A 292 21.84 4.65 -1.91
C GLN A 292 22.01 5.88 -1.04
N ILE A 293 22.74 6.88 -1.55
CA ILE A 293 22.97 8.13 -0.85
C ILE A 293 21.74 9.00 -0.98
N VAL A 294 21.25 9.51 0.15
CA VAL A 294 20.08 10.39 0.24
C VAL A 294 20.46 11.64 1.03
N PRO A 295 19.71 12.74 0.92
CA PRO A 295 19.92 13.91 1.77
C PRO A 295 19.89 13.54 3.27
N GLY A 296 20.99 13.77 3.99
CA GLY A 296 21.11 13.48 5.42
C GLY A 296 21.48 12.04 5.78
N GLY A 297 21.96 11.22 4.82
CA GLY A 297 22.43 9.88 5.15
C GLY A 297 22.45 8.89 3.99
N LYS A 298 22.20 7.63 4.32
CA LYS A 298 22.11 6.52 3.36
C LYS A 298 20.83 5.73 3.60
N VAL A 299 20.31 5.09 2.56
CA VAL A 299 19.17 4.18 2.64
C VAL A 299 19.46 2.92 1.83
N MET A 300 18.98 1.80 2.32
CA MET A 300 18.97 0.52 1.61
C MET A 300 17.56 -0.06 1.69
N ALA A 301 16.92 -0.30 0.54
CA ALA A 301 15.53 -0.75 0.49
C ALA A 301 15.41 -2.07 -0.28
N TRP A 302 14.57 -2.98 0.22
CA TRP A 302 14.33 -4.28 -0.40
C TRP A 302 12.94 -4.81 -0.07
N TRP A 303 12.46 -5.70 -0.93
CA TRP A 303 11.29 -6.50 -0.65
C TRP A 303 11.64 -7.73 0.19
N THR A 304 10.87 -8.02 1.21
CA THR A 304 11.00 -9.23 2.01
C THR A 304 9.65 -9.81 2.39
N SER A 305 9.66 -11.09 2.68
CA SER A 305 8.51 -11.80 3.24
C SER A 305 8.86 -12.25 4.65
N LYS A 306 8.32 -11.58 5.68
CA LYS A 306 8.44 -11.97 7.09
C LYS A 306 7.07 -12.15 7.71
N ASP A 307 6.94 -13.15 8.53
CA ASP A 307 5.89 -13.38 9.53
C ASP A 307 4.43 -13.15 9.13
N LYS A 308 4.09 -13.00 7.84
CA LYS A 308 2.70 -12.95 7.34
C LYS A 308 2.49 -12.09 6.10
N GLU A 309 3.47 -11.27 5.69
CA GLU A 309 3.26 -10.19 4.75
C GLU A 309 4.49 -9.99 3.85
N THR A 310 4.26 -9.52 2.62
CA THR A 310 5.36 -8.95 1.82
C THR A 310 5.55 -7.52 2.29
N TYR A 311 6.77 -7.24 2.72
CA TYR A 311 7.16 -5.96 3.26
C TYR A 311 8.07 -5.25 2.27
N LEU A 312 7.87 -3.97 2.11
CA LEU A 312 8.96 -3.12 1.71
C LEU A 312 9.74 -2.78 2.98
N GLU A 313 10.91 -3.37 3.11
CA GLU A 313 11.84 -3.06 4.20
C GLU A 313 12.87 -2.06 3.73
N TYR A 314 13.26 -1.17 4.60
CA TYR A 314 14.42 -0.34 4.38
C TYR A 314 15.18 -0.07 5.67
N GLU A 315 16.48 0.06 5.52
CA GLU A 315 17.40 0.51 6.56
C GLU A 315 17.89 1.90 6.21
N GLU A 316 17.77 2.83 7.15
CA GLU A 316 18.18 4.21 7.01
C GLU A 316 19.29 4.52 8.01
N TRP A 317 20.41 5.03 7.52
CA TRP A 317 21.51 5.55 8.31
C TRP A 317 21.48 7.07 8.24
N SER A 318 21.18 7.73 9.34
CA SER A 318 21.30 9.19 9.46
C SER A 318 22.61 9.56 10.15
N ASP A 319 23.15 10.73 9.82
CA ASP A 319 24.39 11.25 10.43
C ASP A 319 24.26 11.29 11.95
N GLY A 320 25.25 10.70 12.65
CA GLY A 320 25.29 10.61 14.11
C GLY A 320 24.66 9.36 14.74
N ARG A 321 24.10 8.42 13.96
CA ARG A 321 23.56 7.16 14.49
C ARG A 321 24.48 5.98 14.23
N SER A 322 24.72 5.18 15.26
CA SER A 322 25.55 3.97 15.18
C SER A 322 24.84 2.74 14.57
N ARG A 323 23.49 2.76 14.47
CA ARG A 323 22.69 1.66 13.93
C ARG A 323 21.62 2.17 12.97
N PRO A 324 21.35 1.42 11.88
CA PRO A 324 20.29 1.81 10.95
C PRO A 324 18.91 1.67 11.59
N MET A 325 17.99 2.51 11.15
CA MET A 325 16.58 2.38 11.47
C MET A 325 15.90 1.49 10.44
N HIS A 326 15.23 0.44 10.91
CA HIS A 326 14.55 -0.55 10.08
C HIS A 326 13.05 -0.31 10.01
N ARG A 327 12.43 -0.46 8.83
CA ARG A 327 10.98 -0.29 8.61
C ARG A 327 10.39 -1.24 7.59
N SER A 328 9.05 -1.44 7.67
CA SER A 328 8.31 -2.52 7.03
C SER A 328 6.83 -2.19 6.77
N LEU A 329 6.28 -2.41 5.58
CA LEU A 329 4.94 -1.97 5.14
C LEU A 329 4.18 -3.03 4.27
N CYS A 330 2.83 -3.21 4.42
CA CYS A 330 2.00 -4.26 3.76
C CYS A 330 0.52 -3.86 3.48
N ASN A 331 -0.27 -4.71 2.77
CA ASN A 331 -1.74 -4.55 2.66
C ASN A 331 -2.43 -4.99 3.95
N THR A 332 -2.42 -4.08 4.91
CA THR A 332 -2.85 -4.38 6.29
C THR A 332 -4.35 -4.70 6.38
N GLY A 333 -5.21 -4.02 5.60
CA GLY A 333 -6.66 -4.20 5.65
C GLY A 333 -7.10 -5.63 5.36
N VAL A 334 -6.75 -6.14 4.19
CA VAL A 334 -7.10 -7.52 3.76
C VAL A 334 -6.51 -8.58 4.68
N VAL A 335 -5.23 -8.43 5.05
CA VAL A 335 -4.54 -9.41 5.90
C VAL A 335 -5.18 -9.50 7.28
N LYS A 336 -5.44 -8.37 7.94
CA LYS A 336 -6.05 -8.34 9.27
C LYS A 336 -7.50 -8.83 9.25
N ALA A 337 -8.26 -8.50 8.19
CA ALA A 337 -9.61 -9.01 8.01
C ALA A 337 -9.64 -10.56 7.91
N LYS A 338 -8.74 -11.15 7.11
CA LYS A 338 -8.65 -12.61 6.97
C LYS A 338 -8.21 -13.31 8.26
N ILE A 339 -7.25 -12.74 9.00
CA ILE A 339 -6.85 -13.25 10.32
C ILE A 339 -8.04 -13.23 11.29
N ALA A 340 -8.76 -12.11 11.36
CA ALA A 340 -9.93 -11.99 12.23
C ALA A 340 -11.02 -12.98 11.84
N ALA A 341 -11.33 -13.10 10.54
CA ALA A 341 -12.34 -14.01 10.03
C ALA A 341 -12.01 -15.48 10.32
N ALA A 342 -10.79 -15.92 10.06
CA ALA A 342 -10.33 -17.28 10.34
C ALA A 342 -10.44 -17.61 11.84
N LYS A 343 -10.16 -16.63 12.71
CA LYS A 343 -10.23 -16.83 14.17
C LYS A 343 -11.66 -17.05 14.68
N VAL A 344 -12.63 -16.30 14.13
CA VAL A 344 -14.02 -16.28 14.63
C VAL A 344 -15.00 -17.04 13.74
N GLY A 345 -14.56 -17.67 12.65
CA GLY A 345 -15.43 -18.32 11.68
C GLY A 345 -16.33 -17.32 10.95
N ALA A 346 -15.76 -16.21 10.49
CA ALA A 346 -16.45 -15.19 9.71
C ALA A 346 -16.14 -15.30 8.22
N ALA A 347 -16.99 -14.70 7.36
CA ALA A 347 -16.71 -14.48 5.95
C ALA A 347 -15.89 -13.20 5.76
N VAL A 348 -15.17 -13.08 4.64
CA VAL A 348 -14.49 -11.84 4.23
C VAL A 348 -14.96 -11.44 2.86
N VAL A 349 -15.32 -10.18 2.69
CA VAL A 349 -15.64 -9.57 1.38
C VAL A 349 -14.67 -8.43 1.13
N ILE A 350 -14.12 -8.39 -0.09
CA ILE A 350 -13.08 -7.44 -0.49
C ILE A 350 -13.61 -6.65 -1.68
N PRO A 351 -13.60 -5.30 -1.66
CA PRO A 351 -14.08 -4.50 -2.77
C PRO A 351 -13.21 -4.68 -4.01
N ARG A 352 -13.86 -4.78 -5.18
CA ARG A 352 -13.23 -4.85 -6.50
C ARG A 352 -13.71 -3.68 -7.33
N PHE A 353 -12.82 -2.99 -7.98
CA PHE A 353 -13.07 -1.80 -8.76
C PHE A 353 -12.96 -2.12 -10.25
N ALA A 354 -13.92 -1.63 -11.05
CA ALA A 354 -13.89 -1.76 -12.50
C ALA A 354 -12.70 -0.97 -13.08
N ASP A 355 -12.44 0.23 -12.54
CA ASP A 355 -11.28 1.04 -12.86
C ASP A 355 -10.37 1.22 -11.64
N VAL A 356 -9.32 0.41 -11.56
CA VAL A 356 -8.30 0.51 -10.50
C VAL A 356 -7.46 1.79 -10.57
N SER A 357 -7.42 2.49 -11.70
CA SER A 357 -6.64 3.73 -11.84
C SER A 357 -7.20 4.89 -11.01
N LEU A 358 -8.46 4.83 -10.63
CA LEU A 358 -9.13 5.80 -9.76
C LEU A 358 -8.74 5.68 -8.27
N GLY A 359 -7.93 4.70 -7.90
CA GLY A 359 -7.33 4.59 -6.57
C GLY A 359 -8.29 4.21 -5.43
N GLY A 360 -9.42 3.58 -5.73
CA GLY A 360 -10.38 3.11 -4.72
C GLY A 360 -9.79 2.02 -3.81
N THR A 361 -10.14 2.04 -2.52
CA THR A 361 -9.61 1.11 -1.51
C THR A 361 -10.66 0.47 -0.64
N ASP A 362 -11.85 1.07 -0.50
CA ASP A 362 -12.89 0.60 0.41
C ASP A 362 -14.28 0.61 -0.24
N PHE A 363 -15.29 0.09 0.44
CA PHE A 363 -16.67 0.08 -0.06
C PHE A 363 -17.32 1.46 -0.14
N ASN A 364 -16.80 2.48 0.55
CA ASN A 364 -17.23 3.86 0.32
C ASN A 364 -16.69 4.39 -1.01
N ASP A 365 -15.41 4.16 -1.31
CA ASP A 365 -14.84 4.53 -2.60
C ASP A 365 -15.57 3.80 -3.74
N LEU A 366 -15.92 2.52 -3.55
CA LEU A 366 -16.77 1.77 -4.49
C LEU A 366 -18.15 2.42 -4.68
N THR A 367 -18.77 2.89 -3.57
CA THR A 367 -20.05 3.62 -3.66
C THR A 367 -19.93 4.90 -4.49
N VAL A 368 -18.85 5.65 -4.27
CA VAL A 368 -18.63 6.95 -4.96
C VAL A 368 -18.32 6.74 -6.45
N GLN A 369 -17.58 5.70 -6.79
CA GLN A 369 -17.13 5.42 -8.16
C GLN A 369 -18.17 4.67 -9.00
N GLU A 370 -18.85 3.68 -8.42
CA GLU A 370 -19.68 2.71 -9.14
C GLU A 370 -21.14 2.63 -8.64
N GLY A 371 -21.44 3.35 -7.56
CA GLY A 371 -22.79 3.41 -7.00
C GLY A 371 -23.09 2.34 -5.96
N ARG A 372 -24.29 2.48 -5.35
CA ARG A 372 -24.75 1.61 -4.25
C ARG A 372 -25.05 0.19 -4.68
N ASP A 373 -25.50 0.02 -5.93
CA ASP A 373 -25.84 -1.30 -6.47
C ASP A 373 -24.59 -2.19 -6.60
N ALA A 374 -23.46 -1.61 -7.01
CA ALA A 374 -22.18 -2.32 -7.04
C ALA A 374 -21.77 -2.81 -5.64
N VAL A 375 -21.94 -1.96 -4.61
CA VAL A 375 -21.68 -2.35 -3.22
C VAL A 375 -22.61 -3.49 -2.79
N SER A 376 -23.92 -3.38 -3.06
CA SER A 376 -24.90 -4.41 -2.70
C SER A 376 -24.57 -5.77 -3.36
N GLN A 377 -24.23 -5.75 -4.64
CA GLN A 377 -23.87 -6.96 -5.41
C GLN A 377 -22.57 -7.58 -4.91
N GLN A 378 -21.52 -6.78 -4.67
CA GLN A 378 -20.23 -7.30 -4.24
C GLN A 378 -20.24 -7.74 -2.79
N LEU A 379 -20.94 -7.02 -1.92
CA LEU A 379 -21.05 -7.39 -0.51
C LEU A 379 -21.77 -8.72 -0.34
N ALA A 380 -22.89 -8.94 -1.06
CA ALA A 380 -23.68 -10.19 -1.11
C ALA A 380 -23.69 -10.98 0.22
N TRP A 381 -23.83 -10.26 1.34
CA TRP A 381 -23.54 -10.77 2.69
C TRP A 381 -24.34 -12.02 3.07
N ARG A 382 -25.55 -12.22 2.46
CA ARG A 382 -26.36 -13.42 2.68
C ARG A 382 -25.70 -14.67 2.08
N GLN A 383 -25.01 -14.54 0.96
CA GLN A 383 -24.32 -15.60 0.25
C GLN A 383 -22.85 -15.78 0.69
N ALA A 384 -22.28 -14.79 1.40
CA ALA A 384 -20.90 -14.86 1.83
C ALA A 384 -20.66 -16.07 2.76
N GLU A 385 -19.77 -16.97 2.36
CA GLU A 385 -19.43 -18.16 3.14
C GLU A 385 -18.32 -17.86 4.14
N PRO A 386 -18.43 -18.39 5.37
CA PRO A 386 -17.34 -18.31 6.33
C PRO A 386 -16.06 -18.89 5.74
N LEU A 387 -14.92 -18.28 6.04
CA LEU A 387 -13.65 -18.91 5.72
C LEU A 387 -13.64 -20.28 6.40
N SER A 388 -13.67 -21.34 5.60
CA SER A 388 -13.71 -22.70 6.09
C SER A 388 -12.56 -22.93 7.08
N LYS A 389 -12.85 -23.39 8.28
CA LYS A 389 -11.86 -24.04 9.12
C LYS A 389 -11.39 -25.25 8.32
N GLY A 390 -10.26 -25.13 7.62
CA GLY A 390 -9.73 -26.23 6.78
C GLY A 390 -9.76 -27.50 7.59
N SER A 391 -10.45 -28.51 7.10
CA SER A 391 -10.50 -29.84 7.68
C SER A 391 -9.06 -30.39 7.71
N GLY A 392 -8.50 -30.52 8.91
CA GLY A 392 -7.18 -31.03 9.16
C GLY A 392 -6.13 -29.94 9.30
N ASP A 393 -5.63 -29.80 10.51
CA ASP A 393 -4.43 -29.13 11.02
C ASP A 393 -3.31 -28.74 10.01
N LYS A 394 -3.65 -28.03 8.95
CA LYS A 394 -2.71 -27.20 8.22
C LYS A 394 -2.82 -25.80 8.82
N LYS A 395 -2.07 -25.54 9.90
CA LYS A 395 -1.71 -24.18 10.30
C LYS A 395 -1.24 -23.47 9.04
N VAL A 396 -2.15 -22.73 8.37
CA VAL A 396 -1.76 -21.75 7.36
C VAL A 396 -0.89 -20.78 8.15
N ASN A 397 0.41 -20.95 7.97
CA ASN A 397 1.37 -20.14 8.67
C ASN A 397 1.06 -18.72 8.23
N GLU A 398 0.70 -17.85 9.16
CA GLU A 398 0.42 -16.45 8.91
C GLU A 398 1.50 -15.79 8.03
N LYS A 399 2.73 -16.34 8.02
CA LYS A 399 3.83 -16.02 7.09
C LYS A 399 3.45 -16.08 5.60
N ASN A 400 2.59 -17.01 5.23
CA ASN A 400 2.28 -17.24 3.82
C ASN A 400 1.15 -16.34 3.30
N LEU A 401 0.32 -15.79 4.19
CA LEU A 401 -0.88 -15.07 3.78
C LEU A 401 -0.54 -13.76 3.04
N GLY A 402 0.43 -13.00 3.55
CA GLY A 402 0.87 -11.76 2.89
C GLY A 402 1.52 -12.00 1.53
N VAL A 403 2.32 -13.07 1.45
CA VAL A 403 2.92 -13.47 0.16
C VAL A 403 1.84 -13.88 -0.83
N ILE A 404 0.81 -14.61 -0.41
CA ILE A 404 -0.30 -15.01 -1.26
C ILE A 404 -1.07 -13.79 -1.76
N CYS A 405 -1.33 -12.80 -0.89
CA CYS A 405 -1.95 -11.55 -1.29
C CYS A 405 -1.10 -10.77 -2.30
N SER A 406 0.23 -10.73 -2.12
CA SER A 406 1.13 -10.07 -3.07
C SER A 406 1.20 -10.81 -4.41
N LEU A 407 1.17 -12.13 -4.39
CA LEU A 407 1.10 -12.94 -5.61
C LEU A 407 -0.17 -12.62 -6.42
N GLY A 408 -1.33 -12.54 -5.77
CA GLY A 408 -2.59 -12.21 -6.41
C GLY A 408 -2.63 -10.79 -7.01
N LYS A 409 -1.87 -9.85 -6.44
CA LYS A 409 -1.74 -8.49 -6.97
C LYS A 409 -0.84 -8.42 -8.20
N ARG A 410 0.30 -9.09 -8.14
CA ARG A 410 1.32 -9.02 -9.18
C ARG A 410 1.08 -9.97 -10.33
N TYR A 411 0.64 -11.19 -10.05
CA TYR A 411 0.51 -12.22 -11.07
C TYR A 411 -0.93 -12.49 -11.44
N ILE A 412 -1.18 -12.63 -12.74
CA ILE A 412 -2.44 -13.04 -13.30
C ILE A 412 -2.21 -14.39 -13.95
N ALA A 413 -2.85 -15.45 -13.46
CA ALA A 413 -2.72 -16.77 -14.04
C ALA A 413 -3.29 -16.79 -15.45
N ILE A 414 -2.60 -17.45 -16.39
CA ILE A 414 -3.10 -17.67 -17.74
C ILE A 414 -3.69 -19.06 -17.77
N ASP A 415 -4.99 -19.13 -18.00
CA ASP A 415 -5.74 -20.38 -17.90
C ASP A 415 -5.17 -21.47 -18.81
N SER A 416 -5.24 -22.71 -18.34
CA SER A 416 -4.75 -23.89 -19.05
C SER A 416 -3.26 -23.85 -19.43
N THR A 417 -2.46 -22.99 -18.79
CA THR A 417 -1.00 -22.90 -18.99
C THR A 417 -0.23 -23.00 -17.67
N ASP A 418 1.07 -23.33 -17.73
CA ASP A 418 1.98 -23.23 -16.57
C ASP A 418 2.63 -21.84 -16.50
N THR A 419 1.88 -20.78 -16.81
CA THR A 419 2.41 -19.41 -16.87
C THR A 419 1.47 -18.39 -16.24
N CYS A 420 2.04 -17.26 -15.87
CA CYS A 420 1.34 -16.08 -15.36
C CYS A 420 1.81 -14.83 -16.08
N TRP A 421 0.93 -13.86 -16.22
CA TRP A 421 1.30 -12.50 -16.56
C TRP A 421 1.83 -11.76 -15.33
N ASP A 422 3.07 -11.30 -15.38
CA ASP A 422 3.67 -10.46 -14.35
C ASP A 422 3.35 -9.00 -14.67
N THR A 423 2.44 -8.40 -13.90
CA THR A 423 1.99 -7.02 -14.13
C THR A 423 3.04 -5.96 -13.77
N GLU A 424 4.07 -6.33 -13.01
CA GLU A 424 5.15 -5.42 -12.63
C GLU A 424 6.22 -5.36 -13.73
N TYR A 425 6.66 -6.53 -14.23
CA TYR A 425 7.67 -6.58 -15.29
C TYR A 425 7.11 -6.73 -16.70
N LEU A 426 5.79 -6.75 -16.85
CA LEU A 426 5.06 -6.81 -18.12
C LEU A 426 5.55 -7.97 -19.01
N ARG A 427 5.70 -9.14 -18.40
CA ARG A 427 6.18 -10.35 -19.07
C ARG A 427 5.44 -11.59 -18.61
N VAL A 428 5.42 -12.59 -19.47
CA VAL A 428 4.95 -13.92 -19.11
C VAL A 428 6.03 -14.63 -18.29
N THR A 429 5.66 -15.14 -17.12
CA THR A 429 6.57 -15.82 -16.18
C THR A 429 6.03 -17.22 -15.89
N LYS A 430 6.90 -18.24 -15.88
CA LYS A 430 6.51 -19.61 -15.55
C LYS A 430 6.15 -19.72 -14.06
N ILE A 431 5.12 -20.48 -13.74
CA ILE A 431 4.69 -20.77 -12.37
C ILE A 431 5.81 -21.47 -11.59
N SER A 432 6.61 -22.31 -12.25
CA SER A 432 7.78 -22.95 -11.66
C SER A 432 8.81 -21.94 -11.13
N THR A 433 9.04 -20.84 -11.87
CA THR A 433 9.92 -19.74 -11.45
C THR A 433 9.35 -19.01 -10.23
N ILE A 434 8.04 -18.76 -10.23
CA ILE A 434 7.36 -18.13 -9.09
C ILE A 434 7.46 -19.03 -7.84
N ARG A 435 7.34 -20.36 -8.00
CA ARG A 435 7.55 -21.34 -6.91
C ARG A 435 8.97 -21.31 -6.34
N GLN A 436 9.99 -21.09 -7.17
CA GLN A 436 11.37 -20.92 -6.70
C GLN A 436 11.54 -19.64 -5.87
N TRP A 437 10.86 -18.55 -6.24
CA TRP A 437 10.99 -17.27 -5.54
C TRP A 437 10.20 -17.20 -4.23
N PHE A 438 8.98 -17.75 -4.21
CA PHE A 438 8.04 -17.59 -3.11
C PHE A 438 7.75 -18.89 -2.33
N GLY A 439 8.36 -19.99 -2.74
CA GLY A 439 8.13 -21.30 -2.15
C GLY A 439 6.91 -22.04 -2.72
N ALA A 440 7.08 -23.32 -3.04
CA ALA A 440 6.06 -24.14 -3.70
C ALA A 440 4.73 -24.18 -2.91
N LYS A 441 4.80 -24.29 -1.58
CA LYS A 441 3.60 -24.36 -0.71
C LYS A 441 2.77 -23.07 -0.80
N THR A 442 3.42 -21.92 -0.74
CA THR A 442 2.78 -20.60 -0.81
C THR A 442 2.11 -20.35 -2.16
N VAL A 443 2.84 -20.68 -3.25
CA VAL A 443 2.32 -20.52 -4.61
C VAL A 443 1.17 -21.48 -4.89
N ASN A 444 1.23 -22.71 -4.37
CA ASN A 444 0.12 -23.66 -4.50
C ASN A 444 -1.15 -23.18 -3.78
N LEU A 445 -1.02 -22.59 -2.58
CA LEU A 445 -2.17 -21.97 -1.88
C LEU A 445 -2.78 -20.82 -2.68
N TRP A 446 -1.94 -19.98 -3.30
CA TRP A 446 -2.43 -18.94 -4.21
C TRP A 446 -3.12 -19.52 -5.46
N LEU A 447 -2.54 -20.55 -6.08
CA LEU A 447 -3.12 -21.21 -7.25
C LEU A 447 -4.44 -21.93 -6.94
N GLN A 448 -4.60 -22.45 -5.72
CA GLN A 448 -5.85 -23.05 -5.25
C GLN A 448 -6.93 -22.01 -4.96
N ASN A 449 -6.60 -20.72 -5.09
CA ASN A 449 -7.49 -19.60 -4.82
C ASN A 449 -8.09 -19.60 -3.40
N GLU A 450 -7.37 -20.15 -2.43
CA GLU A 450 -7.85 -20.35 -1.05
C GLU A 450 -8.22 -19.03 -0.36
N PHE A 451 -7.74 -17.88 -0.88
CA PHE A 451 -7.97 -16.54 -0.35
C PHE A 451 -8.70 -15.61 -1.33
N ASP A 452 -9.32 -16.16 -2.35
CA ASP A 452 -10.07 -15.43 -3.40
C ASP A 452 -9.34 -14.20 -3.98
N ASN A 453 -8.03 -14.34 -4.18
CA ASN A 453 -7.18 -13.27 -4.70
C ASN A 453 -6.43 -13.66 -5.99
N ARG A 454 -6.74 -14.82 -6.57
CA ARG A 454 -6.19 -15.26 -7.84
C ARG A 454 -6.99 -14.65 -8.99
N ARG A 455 -6.33 -13.86 -9.80
CA ARG A 455 -6.87 -13.40 -11.10
C ARG A 455 -6.49 -14.39 -12.18
N ILE A 456 -7.43 -14.73 -13.06
CA ILE A 456 -7.23 -15.63 -14.19
C ILE A 456 -7.70 -14.92 -15.44
N ILE A 457 -6.95 -15.09 -16.53
CA ILE A 457 -7.34 -14.67 -17.88
C ILE A 457 -7.17 -15.83 -18.86
N GLN A 458 -7.94 -15.82 -19.91
CA GLN A 458 -7.72 -16.73 -21.03
C GLN A 458 -6.48 -16.27 -21.83
N PRO A 459 -5.75 -17.19 -22.48
CA PRO A 459 -4.58 -16.81 -23.29
C PRO A 459 -4.88 -15.72 -24.33
N GLU A 460 -6.06 -15.74 -24.92
CA GLU A 460 -6.53 -14.78 -25.95
C GLU A 460 -6.81 -13.38 -25.38
N GLN A 461 -7.00 -13.27 -24.05
CA GLN A 461 -7.20 -12.00 -23.37
C GLN A 461 -5.88 -11.25 -23.09
N LEU A 462 -4.73 -11.92 -23.25
CA LEU A 462 -3.41 -11.28 -23.14
C LEU A 462 -2.94 -10.82 -24.52
N ILE A 463 -3.27 -9.60 -24.89
CA ILE A 463 -3.08 -9.04 -26.23
C ILE A 463 -1.93 -8.02 -26.26
N PHE A 464 -1.44 -7.69 -27.44
CA PHE A 464 -0.57 -6.55 -27.66
C PHE A 464 -1.33 -5.48 -28.44
N GLU A 465 -2.01 -4.58 -27.73
CA GLU A 465 -2.74 -3.44 -28.30
C GLU A 465 -2.26 -2.14 -27.68
N PRO A 466 -1.57 -1.29 -28.44
CA PRO A 466 -1.08 -0.01 -27.96
C PRO A 466 -2.16 1.06 -27.80
N ASP A 467 -3.29 0.96 -28.50
CA ASP A 467 -4.39 1.90 -28.41
C ASP A 467 -5.35 1.48 -27.26
N PRO A 468 -5.42 2.25 -26.16
CA PRO A 468 -6.30 1.91 -25.03
C PRO A 468 -7.79 1.77 -25.42
N LYS A 469 -8.22 2.51 -26.46
CA LYS A 469 -9.62 2.48 -26.93
C LYS A 469 -9.99 1.20 -27.65
N LYS A 470 -9.00 0.43 -28.10
CA LYS A 470 -9.19 -0.83 -28.83
C LYS A 470 -9.00 -2.07 -27.97
N ILE A 471 -8.70 -1.91 -26.68
CA ILE A 471 -8.56 -3.04 -25.76
C ILE A 471 -9.94 -3.60 -25.44
N PRO A 472 -10.24 -4.86 -25.79
CA PRO A 472 -11.52 -5.47 -25.45
C PRO A 472 -11.74 -5.57 -23.94
N LEU A 473 -12.99 -5.46 -23.49
CA LEU A 473 -13.34 -5.60 -22.08
C LEU A 473 -12.85 -6.96 -21.53
N GLY A 474 -12.17 -6.92 -20.40
CA GLY A 474 -11.60 -8.12 -19.77
C GLY A 474 -10.24 -8.55 -20.34
N SER A 475 -9.73 -7.89 -21.38
CA SER A 475 -8.38 -8.14 -21.92
C SER A 475 -7.32 -7.28 -21.24
N ILE A 476 -6.09 -7.75 -21.29
CA ILE A 476 -4.90 -7.06 -20.76
C ILE A 476 -3.93 -6.83 -21.90
N THR A 477 -3.49 -5.58 -22.07
CA THR A 477 -2.45 -5.29 -23.05
C THR A 477 -1.05 -5.51 -22.50
N MET A 478 -0.18 -6.06 -23.32
CA MET A 478 1.25 -6.18 -23.07
C MET A 478 2.01 -4.89 -23.40
N PHE A 479 1.35 -3.87 -23.91
CA PHE A 479 1.94 -2.57 -24.17
C PHE A 479 2.01 -1.75 -22.88
N ALA A 480 3.23 -1.41 -22.48
CA ALA A 480 3.51 -0.68 -21.22
C ALA A 480 3.51 0.85 -21.37
N GLY A 481 3.10 1.35 -22.52
CA GLY A 481 3.31 2.76 -22.87
C GLY A 481 4.69 3.02 -23.50
N TRP A 482 4.91 4.26 -23.90
CA TRP A 482 6.20 4.65 -24.47
C TRP A 482 7.29 4.69 -23.38
N PRO A 483 8.48 4.11 -23.62
CA PRO A 483 9.56 4.09 -22.62
C PRO A 483 10.17 5.47 -22.37
N MET A 484 9.98 6.41 -23.28
CA MET A 484 10.46 7.79 -23.15
C MET A 484 9.29 8.75 -23.04
N LYS A 485 9.42 9.77 -22.18
CA LYS A 485 8.47 10.87 -22.08
C LYS A 485 8.96 12.05 -22.92
N PRO A 486 8.05 12.80 -23.60
CA PRO A 486 8.41 14.02 -24.29
C PRO A 486 9.11 15.01 -23.35
N ASN A 487 10.21 15.59 -23.81
CA ASN A 487 10.89 16.67 -23.11
C ASN A 487 10.83 17.93 -23.97
N TYR A 488 10.09 18.93 -23.54
CA TYR A 488 9.87 20.18 -24.27
C TYR A 488 10.94 21.24 -24.01
N THR A 489 11.89 20.99 -23.10
CA THR A 489 12.95 21.95 -22.74
C THR A 489 14.18 21.84 -23.64
N HIS A 490 14.36 20.71 -24.31
CA HIS A 490 15.51 20.49 -25.18
C HIS A 490 15.09 20.50 -26.65
N LYS A 491 15.87 21.21 -27.46
CA LYS A 491 15.71 21.24 -28.92
C LYS A 491 16.54 20.11 -29.54
N CYS A 492 15.92 19.31 -30.42
CA CYS A 492 16.59 18.24 -31.16
C CYS A 492 17.08 18.72 -32.55
N GLN A 493 17.51 19.98 -32.66
CA GLN A 493 17.79 20.64 -33.94
C GLN A 493 18.78 19.83 -34.81
N ARG A 494 19.85 19.29 -34.22
CA ARG A 494 20.81 18.48 -34.96
C ARG A 494 20.20 17.23 -35.62
N LEU A 495 19.21 16.63 -34.99
CA LEU A 495 18.52 15.46 -35.54
C LEU A 495 17.57 15.89 -36.67
N ILE A 496 16.92 17.03 -36.52
CA ILE A 496 16.05 17.64 -37.52
C ILE A 496 16.86 18.02 -38.76
N ASP A 497 17.99 18.75 -38.60
CA ASP A 497 18.88 19.15 -39.69
C ASP A 497 19.48 17.93 -40.42
N HIS A 498 19.75 16.86 -39.68
CA HIS A 498 20.25 15.63 -40.26
C HIS A 498 19.17 14.91 -41.08
N LEU A 499 17.91 14.85 -40.59
CA LEU A 499 16.80 14.32 -41.38
C LEU A 499 16.60 15.13 -42.67
N PHE A 500 16.67 16.46 -42.60
CA PHE A 500 16.55 17.33 -43.77
C PHE A 500 17.60 17.00 -44.82
N LYS A 501 18.85 16.77 -44.41
CA LYS A 501 19.93 16.31 -45.32
C LYS A 501 19.66 14.90 -45.88
N ILE A 502 19.15 13.97 -45.09
CA ILE A 502 18.75 12.64 -45.57
C ILE A 502 17.66 12.74 -46.63
N CYS A 503 16.76 13.70 -46.52
CA CYS A 503 15.72 14.00 -47.50
C CYS A 503 16.23 14.78 -48.73
N GLY A 504 17.54 14.95 -48.90
CA GLY A 504 18.14 15.68 -50.03
C GLY A 504 17.83 17.17 -49.99
N GLU A 505 17.67 17.76 -48.81
CA GLU A 505 17.36 19.17 -48.59
C GLU A 505 16.05 19.63 -49.28
N ASN A 506 15.11 18.68 -49.46
CA ASN A 506 13.79 18.93 -50.03
C ASN A 506 12.75 19.08 -48.91
N ASP A 507 12.13 20.26 -48.82
CA ASP A 507 11.17 20.61 -47.77
C ASP A 507 9.93 19.71 -47.76
N ASP A 508 9.33 19.45 -48.90
CA ASP A 508 8.11 18.63 -48.99
C ASP A 508 8.38 17.20 -48.54
N LEU A 509 9.48 16.63 -49.00
CA LEU A 509 9.90 15.29 -48.59
C LEU A 509 10.23 15.22 -47.11
N PHE A 510 10.94 16.23 -46.61
CA PHE A 510 11.24 16.33 -45.17
C PHE A 510 9.97 16.38 -44.32
N GLN A 511 9.01 17.25 -44.67
CA GLN A 511 7.75 17.37 -43.92
C GLN A 511 6.97 16.05 -43.95
N TRP A 512 6.92 15.38 -45.10
CA TRP A 512 6.24 14.11 -45.23
C TRP A 512 6.91 13.01 -44.39
N VAL A 513 8.24 12.88 -44.44
CA VAL A 513 8.98 11.87 -43.65
C VAL A 513 8.88 12.17 -42.15
N ALA A 514 8.97 13.44 -41.74
CA ALA A 514 8.83 13.84 -40.35
C ALA A 514 7.41 13.51 -39.83
N ALA A 515 6.36 13.80 -40.61
CA ALA A 515 4.98 13.43 -40.27
C ALA A 515 4.81 11.91 -40.22
N TRP A 516 5.40 11.16 -41.15
CA TRP A 516 5.38 9.69 -41.17
C TRP A 516 6.00 9.08 -39.90
N LEU A 517 7.13 9.63 -39.42
CA LEU A 517 7.78 9.19 -38.17
C LEU A 517 6.99 9.59 -36.91
N ALA A 518 6.34 10.74 -36.94
CA ALA A 518 5.58 11.26 -35.79
C ALA A 518 4.23 10.55 -35.61
N PHE A 519 3.57 10.18 -36.71
CA PHE A 519 2.19 9.69 -36.70
C PHE A 519 1.98 8.46 -35.79
N PRO A 520 2.81 7.37 -35.84
CA PRO A 520 2.64 6.21 -34.96
C PRO A 520 2.89 6.51 -33.48
N LEU A 521 3.69 7.54 -33.18
CA LEU A 521 3.97 7.97 -31.81
C LEU A 521 2.77 8.74 -31.21
N GLN A 522 2.11 9.54 -32.04
CA GLN A 522 0.90 10.31 -31.68
C GLN A 522 -0.35 9.43 -31.67
N HIS A 523 -0.37 8.39 -32.50
CA HIS A 523 -1.48 7.44 -32.64
C HIS A 523 -1.00 6.01 -32.39
N PRO A 524 -0.78 5.62 -31.11
CA PRO A 524 -0.32 4.28 -30.77
C PRO A 524 -1.23 3.20 -31.38
N GLY A 525 -0.64 2.17 -31.98
CA GLY A 525 -1.40 1.13 -32.67
C GLY A 525 -1.81 1.44 -34.10
N ALA A 526 -1.45 2.61 -34.64
CA ALA A 526 -1.63 2.90 -36.07
C ALA A 526 -0.75 1.96 -36.91
N LYS A 527 -1.37 1.28 -37.89
CA LYS A 527 -0.66 0.45 -38.87
C LYS A 527 -0.34 1.29 -40.10
N MET A 528 0.94 1.58 -40.28
CA MET A 528 1.41 2.26 -41.48
C MET A 528 1.33 1.30 -42.68
N GLN A 529 0.77 1.79 -43.79
CA GLN A 529 0.64 1.02 -45.04
C GLN A 529 1.87 1.17 -45.96
N THR A 530 2.84 2.01 -45.58
CA THR A 530 4.03 2.31 -46.33
C THR A 530 5.28 2.04 -45.50
N ALA A 531 6.39 1.77 -46.17
CA ALA A 531 7.73 1.70 -45.60
C ALA A 531 8.60 2.83 -46.15
N LEU A 532 9.51 3.34 -45.33
CA LEU A 532 10.55 4.27 -45.79
C LEU A 532 11.73 3.45 -46.30
N VAL A 533 12.12 3.70 -47.54
CA VAL A 533 13.35 3.14 -48.14
C VAL A 533 14.34 4.29 -48.33
N VAL A 534 15.46 4.20 -47.62
CA VAL A 534 16.52 5.23 -47.69
C VAL A 534 17.77 4.60 -48.28
N TYR A 535 18.18 5.09 -49.43
CA TYR A 535 19.40 4.61 -50.11
C TYR A 535 20.32 5.79 -50.47
N GLY A 536 21.55 5.51 -50.78
CA GLY A 536 22.52 6.50 -51.22
C GLY A 536 23.87 5.84 -51.52
N GLU A 537 24.54 6.34 -52.53
CA GLU A 537 25.81 5.81 -53.04
C GLU A 537 27.00 6.01 -52.08
N ARG A 538 26.89 7.03 -51.19
CA ARG A 538 27.96 7.33 -50.23
C ARG A 538 27.69 6.63 -48.90
N GLU A 539 28.66 5.88 -48.43
CA GLU A 539 28.68 5.33 -47.08
C GLU A 539 28.98 6.44 -46.04
N GLY A 540 28.66 6.16 -44.78
CA GLY A 540 28.97 7.08 -43.67
C GLY A 540 28.09 8.33 -43.59
N THR A 541 27.01 8.45 -44.36
CA THR A 541 26.12 9.61 -44.36
C THR A 541 25.16 9.66 -43.13
N GLY A 542 25.27 8.74 -42.19
CA GLY A 542 24.52 8.74 -40.92
C GLY A 542 23.09 8.23 -41.02
N LYS A 543 22.65 7.60 -42.12
CA LYS A 543 21.30 7.03 -42.28
C LYS A 543 20.93 6.09 -41.15
N SER A 544 21.72 5.04 -40.91
CA SER A 544 21.50 4.07 -39.83
C SER A 544 21.56 4.72 -38.45
N MET A 545 22.44 5.70 -38.25
CA MET A 545 22.54 6.44 -36.98
C MET A 545 21.21 7.18 -36.65
N PHE A 546 20.61 7.81 -37.65
CA PHE A 546 19.34 8.51 -37.49
C PHE A 546 18.22 7.55 -37.09
N PHE A 547 17.99 6.46 -37.82
CA PHE A 547 16.93 5.52 -37.54
C PHE A 547 17.16 4.74 -36.25
N ASN A 548 18.42 4.47 -35.88
CA ASN A 548 18.77 3.91 -34.58
C ASN A 548 18.49 4.89 -33.44
N ALA A 549 18.60 6.20 -33.64
CA ALA A 549 18.17 7.20 -32.67
C ALA A 549 16.64 7.21 -32.49
N ILE A 550 15.87 7.12 -33.57
CA ILE A 550 14.40 6.99 -33.53
C ILE A 550 14.00 5.69 -32.83
N SER A 551 14.68 4.57 -33.11
CA SER A 551 14.43 3.29 -32.43
C SER A 551 14.49 3.38 -30.91
N LYS A 552 15.34 4.25 -30.34
CA LYS A 552 15.43 4.47 -28.89
C LYS A 552 14.14 5.04 -28.30
N ILE A 553 13.36 5.81 -29.07
CA ILE A 553 12.06 6.33 -28.62
C ILE A 553 11.08 5.18 -28.39
N TYR A 554 11.11 4.17 -29.27
CA TYR A 554 10.29 2.97 -29.16
C TYR A 554 10.82 1.95 -28.14
N GLY A 555 12.13 2.01 -27.82
CA GLY A 555 12.79 1.12 -26.87
C GLY A 555 12.55 -0.36 -27.16
N GLN A 556 11.95 -1.09 -26.24
CA GLN A 556 11.66 -2.52 -26.40
C GLN A 556 10.71 -2.84 -27.57
N TYR A 557 9.99 -1.87 -28.08
CA TYR A 557 9.07 -2.02 -29.22
C TYR A 557 9.73 -1.73 -30.57
N ALA A 558 11.04 -1.47 -30.59
CA ALA A 558 11.84 -1.42 -31.81
C ALA A 558 12.70 -2.66 -31.94
N CYS A 559 13.11 -2.97 -33.17
CA CYS A 559 14.20 -3.89 -33.45
C CYS A 559 14.91 -3.50 -34.77
N SER A 560 16.19 -3.86 -34.87
CA SER A 560 16.93 -3.85 -36.10
C SER A 560 17.05 -5.28 -36.61
N VAL A 561 16.81 -5.48 -37.89
CA VAL A 561 16.84 -6.79 -38.55
C VAL A 561 17.74 -6.73 -39.80
N ASN A 562 18.44 -7.81 -40.05
CA ASN A 562 19.26 -7.99 -41.25
C ASN A 562 18.56 -8.91 -42.27
N GLN A 563 19.18 -9.08 -43.42
CA GLN A 563 18.67 -9.91 -44.51
C GLN A 563 18.31 -11.33 -44.07
N ASN A 564 19.12 -11.97 -43.23
CA ASN A 564 18.88 -13.36 -42.79
C ASN A 564 17.64 -13.47 -41.92
N MET A 565 17.38 -12.48 -41.05
CA MET A 565 16.20 -12.44 -40.21
C MET A 565 14.92 -12.23 -41.03
N VAL A 566 14.99 -11.35 -42.05
CA VAL A 566 13.84 -11.09 -42.96
C VAL A 566 13.50 -12.32 -43.80
N GLN A 567 14.51 -13.09 -44.20
CA GLN A 567 14.35 -14.31 -45.01
C GLN A 567 14.07 -15.58 -44.19
N SER A 568 14.09 -15.50 -42.87
CA SER A 568 13.82 -16.64 -41.98
C SER A 568 12.35 -17.04 -42.01
N ASP A 569 12.12 -18.35 -42.03
CA ASP A 569 10.77 -18.92 -41.86
C ASP A 569 10.18 -18.60 -40.46
N PHE A 570 11.03 -18.23 -39.51
CA PHE A 570 10.63 -17.87 -38.15
C PHE A 570 10.62 -16.35 -37.97
N ASN A 571 9.44 -15.77 -37.89
CA ASN A 571 9.24 -14.31 -37.76
C ASN A 571 8.91 -13.87 -36.32
N GLY A 572 9.26 -14.66 -35.30
CA GLY A 572 9.01 -14.34 -33.87
C GLY A 572 9.62 -13.01 -33.42
N TRP A 573 10.65 -12.52 -34.13
CA TRP A 573 11.30 -11.23 -33.86
C TRP A 573 10.36 -10.03 -34.08
N VAL A 574 9.33 -10.15 -34.93
CA VAL A 574 8.36 -9.07 -35.19
C VAL A 574 7.32 -8.93 -34.08
N SER A 575 7.21 -9.94 -33.22
CA SER A 575 6.22 -9.95 -32.14
C SER A 575 6.41 -8.75 -31.22
N LYS A 576 5.35 -7.99 -30.97
CA LYS A 576 5.32 -6.80 -30.11
C LYS A 576 6.24 -5.65 -30.59
N LYS A 577 6.56 -5.59 -31.89
CA LYS A 577 7.35 -4.52 -32.47
C LYS A 577 6.44 -3.52 -33.18
N LEU A 578 6.74 -2.23 -32.95
CA LEU A 578 6.04 -1.09 -33.54
C LEU A 578 6.95 -0.31 -34.50
N PHE A 579 8.25 -0.52 -34.40
CA PHE A 579 9.24 0.11 -35.29
C PHE A 579 10.34 -0.90 -35.64
N VAL A 580 10.51 -1.15 -36.93
CA VAL A 580 11.51 -2.12 -37.45
C VAL A 580 12.44 -1.39 -38.41
N VAL A 581 13.72 -1.47 -38.12
CA VAL A 581 14.80 -0.99 -39.03
C VAL A 581 15.38 -2.19 -39.73
N CYS A 582 15.27 -2.20 -41.08
CA CYS A 582 15.88 -3.22 -41.90
C CYS A 582 17.20 -2.67 -42.42
N GLU A 583 18.33 -3.25 -41.99
CA GLU A 583 19.67 -2.83 -42.40
C GLU A 583 20.18 -3.73 -43.53
N GLU A 584 20.66 -3.09 -44.61
CA GLU A 584 21.32 -3.75 -45.76
C GLU A 584 20.48 -4.90 -46.35
N VAL A 585 19.17 -4.68 -46.46
CA VAL A 585 18.27 -5.67 -47.08
C VAL A 585 18.28 -5.49 -48.57
N VAL A 586 18.82 -6.47 -49.29
CA VAL A 586 18.89 -6.49 -50.76
C VAL A 586 17.96 -7.55 -51.35
N THR A 587 17.42 -7.28 -52.51
CA THR A 587 16.60 -8.26 -53.24
C THR A 587 17.46 -9.40 -53.82
N ASN A 588 16.84 -10.57 -54.07
CA ASN A 588 17.55 -11.71 -54.69
C ASN A 588 18.09 -11.38 -56.09
N GLN A 589 17.55 -10.37 -56.78
CA GLN A 589 18.07 -9.91 -58.07
C GLN A 589 19.36 -9.08 -57.91
N GLU A 590 19.44 -8.23 -56.88
CA GLU A 590 20.65 -7.44 -56.61
C GLU A 590 21.83 -8.32 -56.17
N LYS A 591 21.57 -9.42 -55.43
CA LYS A 591 22.61 -10.42 -55.09
C LYS A 591 23.22 -11.10 -56.32
N ARG A 592 22.48 -11.24 -57.44
CA ARG A 592 22.99 -11.80 -58.69
C ARG A 592 23.87 -10.80 -59.46
N ASN A 593 23.64 -9.51 -59.26
CA ASN A 593 24.39 -8.43 -59.91
C ASN A 593 25.65 -8.01 -59.14
N LEU A 594 25.80 -8.46 -57.88
CA LEU A 594 26.96 -8.23 -57.00
C LEU A 594 27.98 -9.38 -57.05
N LYS A 595 27.74 -10.42 -57.86
CA LYS A 595 28.69 -11.48 -58.22
C LYS A 595 29.16 -11.25 -59.66
#